data_3c6a9c1a7bb4acb26a71d95f312f19dc
#
_entry.id   3c6a9c1a7bb4acb26a71d95f312f19dc
#
_cell.length_a   1.000
_cell.length_b   1.000
_cell.length_c   1.000
_cell.angle_alpha   90.00
_cell.angle_beta   90.00
_cell.angle_gamma   90.00
#
_symmetry.space_group_name_H-M   'P 1'
#
loop_
_entity.id
_entity.type
_entity.pdbx_description
1 polymer ?
#
loop_
_entity_poly.entity_id
_entity_poly.type
_entity_poly.pdbx_seq_one_letter_code
_entity_poly.pdbx_strand_id
1 'polypeptide(L)'
;QKYVNKAPESEQHLPILFNEYCTTWGLPSHENIKGILEAVKGKGLEYFVVDCGWFVEEGVHWSRSMGDYVPSDRLFPEGLGAVSEDIRKAGMKPGIWFEIDNAGSKSHVYSEREDLMLHRDGKVLTTKERRFFDMSNPDAIAYLTDKVIGQLKKYNFDYMKMDYNDTIGIGCDGAESLGEGLRRDREASVNFVRKVKEEIPGIILENCASGGHKLEPLMMSECSMASFSDAHECEEIPVIAASLHRSILPRQSQIWAVIRKTDSVKRIGYTVASTFLGRMCFSGDVTELSAEQWKAIEDGMAFYKKAAPAIRDGYSYIESHKGSSDRHLTGWQAVIRVQSEEGKLYEGKHESAFVTAHIFHGEIPEKIVIDLPEGCPSTIADIYAPTAITAKVEGRQLIITPSEEMEAISVLLK
;
A
#
# COMPACT_ATOMS: atom_id res chain seq x y z
N GLN A 1 0.69 13.05 -15.64
CA GLN A 1 2.06 12.46 -15.54
C GLN A 1 3.17 13.51 -15.45
N LYS A 2 3.10 14.63 -16.16
CA LYS A 2 4.14 15.68 -16.16
C LYS A 2 4.43 16.28 -14.77
N TYR A 3 3.46 16.25 -13.87
CA TYR A 3 3.54 16.83 -12.52
C TYR A 3 3.60 15.78 -11.42
N VAL A 4 3.61 14.50 -11.76
CA VAL A 4 3.70 13.43 -10.77
C VAL A 4 5.16 13.21 -10.39
N ASN A 5 5.40 13.00 -9.09
CA ASN A 5 6.71 12.68 -8.57
C ASN A 5 7.33 11.50 -9.33
N LYS A 6 8.56 11.67 -9.81
CA LYS A 6 9.31 10.55 -10.39
C LYS A 6 9.60 9.54 -9.29
N ALA A 7 9.44 8.26 -9.60
CA ALA A 7 9.85 7.22 -8.66
C ALA A 7 11.35 7.39 -8.35
N PRO A 8 11.76 7.41 -7.07
CA PRO A 8 13.17 7.36 -6.70
C PRO A 8 13.90 6.21 -7.40
N GLU A 9 15.19 6.32 -7.56
CA GLU A 9 15.98 5.27 -8.24
C GLU A 9 15.80 3.90 -7.58
N SER A 10 15.75 3.87 -6.24
CA SER A 10 15.48 2.67 -5.45
C SER A 10 14.11 2.04 -5.70
N GLU A 11 13.18 2.77 -6.29
CA GLU A 11 11.80 2.36 -6.54
C GLU A 11 11.53 1.96 -8.01
N GLN A 12 12.55 2.08 -8.89
CA GLN A 12 12.40 1.85 -10.33
C GLN A 12 12.03 0.41 -10.69
N HIS A 13 12.44 -0.56 -9.90
CA HIS A 13 12.13 -1.98 -10.11
C HIS A 13 10.89 -2.45 -9.34
N LEU A 14 10.18 -1.53 -8.68
CA LEU A 14 9.00 -1.76 -7.84
C LEU A 14 9.25 -2.82 -6.75
N PRO A 15 10.08 -2.49 -5.73
CA PRO A 15 10.40 -3.39 -4.63
C PRO A 15 9.15 -4.00 -4.00
N ILE A 16 9.23 -5.28 -3.61
CA ILE A 16 8.13 -5.99 -2.95
C ILE A 16 8.22 -5.74 -1.45
N LEU A 17 7.08 -5.41 -0.84
CA LEU A 17 6.98 -5.05 0.57
C LEU A 17 6.37 -6.19 1.39
N PHE A 18 6.75 -6.24 2.66
CA PHE A 18 6.02 -6.93 3.71
C PHE A 18 5.60 -5.92 4.77
N ASN A 19 4.32 -5.94 5.13
CA ASN A 19 3.80 -5.18 6.26
C ASN A 19 3.23 -6.16 7.30
N GLU A 20 3.67 -6.04 8.56
CA GLU A 20 3.34 -7.03 9.59
C GLU A 20 1.95 -6.86 10.23
N TYR A 21 1.19 -5.80 9.89
CA TYR A 21 -0.08 -5.47 10.55
C TYR A 21 -1.07 -6.63 10.59
N CYS A 22 -1.35 -7.26 9.44
CA CYS A 22 -2.30 -8.38 9.40
C CYS A 22 -1.74 -9.70 9.95
N THR A 23 -0.49 -9.71 10.44
CA THR A 23 0.12 -10.80 11.20
C THR A 23 -0.04 -10.56 12.70
N THR A 24 0.22 -9.35 13.18
CA THR A 24 0.28 -9.03 14.62
C THR A 24 -0.92 -8.24 15.13
N TRP A 25 -1.70 -7.64 14.22
CA TRP A 25 -2.90 -6.83 14.53
C TRP A 25 -2.60 -5.68 15.52
N GLY A 26 -1.47 -4.99 15.30
CA GLY A 26 -1.06 -3.84 16.10
C GLY A 26 -0.35 -4.21 17.40
N LEU A 27 0.24 -5.40 17.47
CA LEU A 27 1.14 -5.83 18.53
C LEU A 27 2.50 -6.30 17.95
N PRO A 28 3.29 -5.41 17.33
CA PRO A 28 4.54 -5.73 16.67
C PRO A 28 5.67 -5.91 17.68
N SER A 29 5.64 -6.97 18.49
CA SER A 29 6.73 -7.25 19.42
C SER A 29 8.01 -7.69 18.68
N HIS A 30 9.20 -7.47 19.29
CA HIS A 30 10.46 -7.91 18.71
C HIS A 30 10.48 -9.44 18.48
N GLU A 31 9.85 -10.20 19.37
CA GLU A 31 9.70 -11.67 19.24
C GLU A 31 8.87 -12.04 18.00
N ASN A 32 7.71 -11.41 17.82
CA ASN A 32 6.86 -11.64 16.65
C ASN A 32 7.59 -11.27 15.35
N ILE A 33 8.26 -10.12 15.34
CA ILE A 33 9.02 -9.67 14.18
C ILE A 33 10.15 -10.66 13.85
N LYS A 34 10.91 -11.14 14.82
CA LYS A 34 11.93 -12.17 14.59
C LYS A 34 11.35 -13.44 13.94
N GLY A 35 10.21 -13.91 14.43
CA GLY A 35 9.52 -15.07 13.82
C GLY A 35 9.11 -14.83 12.37
N ILE A 36 8.58 -13.64 12.07
CA ILE A 36 8.20 -13.26 10.71
C ILE A 36 9.45 -13.16 9.82
N LEU A 37 10.51 -12.49 10.28
CA LEU A 37 11.76 -12.34 9.52
C LEU A 37 12.36 -13.68 9.12
N GLU A 38 12.37 -14.69 10.01
CA GLU A 38 12.84 -16.03 9.67
C GLU A 38 12.00 -16.71 8.58
N ALA A 39 10.66 -16.46 8.57
CA ALA A 39 9.77 -17.01 7.56
C ALA A 39 9.94 -16.36 6.17
N VAL A 40 10.24 -15.05 6.13
CA VAL A 40 10.29 -14.28 4.88
C VAL A 40 11.70 -14.02 4.36
N LYS A 41 12.74 -14.27 5.14
CA LYS A 41 14.14 -14.09 4.79
C LYS A 41 14.52 -14.86 3.51
N GLY A 42 15.16 -14.16 2.58
CA GLY A 42 15.61 -14.75 1.32
C GLY A 42 14.52 -15.02 0.29
N LYS A 43 13.26 -14.68 0.57
CA LYS A 43 12.13 -14.87 -0.37
C LYS A 43 11.96 -13.73 -1.40
N GLY A 44 12.84 -12.74 -1.38
CA GLY A 44 12.86 -11.68 -2.39
C GLY A 44 12.00 -10.47 -2.04
N LEU A 45 11.62 -10.32 -0.76
CA LEU A 45 11.05 -9.10 -0.18
C LEU A 45 12.16 -8.10 0.09
N GLU A 46 11.89 -6.82 -0.12
CA GLU A 46 12.90 -5.76 -0.05
C GLU A 46 12.61 -4.71 1.03
N TYR A 47 11.37 -4.58 1.47
CA TYR A 47 10.97 -3.74 2.59
C TYR A 47 10.21 -4.57 3.63
N PHE A 48 10.45 -4.24 4.90
CA PHE A 48 9.69 -4.77 6.03
C PHE A 48 9.19 -3.60 6.87
N VAL A 49 7.87 -3.42 6.96
CA VAL A 49 7.24 -2.30 7.66
C VAL A 49 6.72 -2.76 9.01
N VAL A 50 7.23 -2.15 10.08
CA VAL A 50 6.67 -2.23 11.43
C VAL A 50 5.49 -1.27 11.49
N ASP A 51 4.28 -1.81 11.56
CA ASP A 51 3.03 -1.03 11.51
C ASP A 51 2.66 -0.45 12.88
N CYS A 52 1.44 0.02 13.05
CA CYS A 52 0.98 0.65 14.29
C CYS A 52 1.16 -0.26 15.52
N GLY A 53 1.18 0.35 16.70
CA GLY A 53 1.24 -0.36 17.97
C GLY A 53 2.63 -0.49 18.59
N TRP A 54 3.72 -0.13 17.91
CA TRP A 54 5.08 -0.18 18.45
C TRP A 54 5.31 0.72 19.68
N PHE A 55 4.40 1.65 19.95
CA PHE A 55 4.42 2.64 21.04
C PHE A 55 3.39 2.36 22.14
N VAL A 56 2.67 1.21 22.10
CA VAL A 56 1.55 0.98 23.01
C VAL A 56 1.99 0.50 24.39
N GLU A 57 1.29 1.00 25.41
CA GLU A 57 1.36 0.47 26.78
C GLU A 57 0.45 -0.77 26.92
N GLU A 58 0.68 -1.51 28.00
CA GLU A 58 -0.11 -2.71 28.29
C GLU A 58 -1.60 -2.37 28.50
N GLY A 59 -2.48 -3.13 27.82
CA GLY A 59 -3.93 -2.97 27.92
C GLY A 59 -4.49 -1.77 27.16
N VAL A 60 -3.65 -1.00 26.44
CA VAL A 60 -4.11 0.13 25.64
C VAL A 60 -4.10 -0.22 24.16
N HIS A 61 -5.19 0.05 23.46
CA HIS A 61 -5.25 -0.14 22.01
C HIS A 61 -4.46 0.94 21.27
N TRP A 62 -3.76 0.59 20.20
CA TRP A 62 -2.89 1.50 19.45
C TRP A 62 -3.60 2.78 18.99
N SER A 63 -4.89 2.67 18.60
CA SER A 63 -5.69 3.80 18.09
C SER A 63 -5.95 4.92 19.11
N ARG A 64 -5.54 4.73 20.36
CA ARG A 64 -5.67 5.70 21.46
C ARG A 64 -4.32 6.20 21.97
N SER A 65 -3.20 5.66 21.48
CA SER A 65 -1.87 5.86 22.07
C SER A 65 -0.90 6.66 21.19
N MET A 66 -1.30 6.98 19.93
CA MET A 66 -0.41 7.74 19.02
C MET A 66 -0.21 9.18 19.52
N GLY A 67 0.92 9.77 19.15
CA GLY A 67 1.28 11.16 19.43
C GLY A 67 2.61 11.31 20.17
N ASP A 68 2.84 10.55 21.23
CA ASP A 68 4.11 10.61 21.99
C ASP A 68 5.24 9.84 21.29
N TYR A 69 4.89 8.79 20.56
CA TYR A 69 5.83 7.94 19.78
C TYR A 69 7.05 7.49 20.58
N VAL A 70 6.82 7.06 21.81
CA VAL A 70 7.84 6.43 22.67
C VAL A 70 7.78 4.92 22.44
N PRO A 71 8.85 4.27 21.97
CA PRO A 71 8.86 2.81 21.80
C PRO A 71 8.53 2.09 23.11
N SER A 72 7.68 1.09 23.04
CA SER A 72 7.30 0.28 24.20
C SER A 72 8.44 -0.63 24.64
N ASP A 73 9.02 -0.40 25.83
CA ASP A 73 10.09 -1.25 26.39
C ASP A 73 9.62 -2.71 26.56
N ARG A 74 8.32 -2.91 26.80
CA ARG A 74 7.73 -4.25 26.89
C ARG A 74 7.75 -5.00 25.57
N LEU A 75 7.44 -4.33 24.47
CA LEU A 75 7.43 -4.92 23.12
C LEU A 75 8.86 -5.02 22.54
N PHE A 76 9.72 -4.10 22.91
CA PHE A 76 11.08 -3.98 22.40
C PHE A 76 12.11 -3.86 23.53
N PRO A 77 12.33 -4.92 24.32
CA PRO A 77 13.24 -4.88 25.46
C PRO A 77 14.69 -4.59 25.06
N GLU A 78 15.08 -4.90 23.81
CA GLU A 78 16.40 -4.58 23.24
C GLU A 78 16.39 -3.21 22.50
N GLY A 79 15.25 -2.50 22.54
CA GLY A 79 15.02 -1.24 21.85
C GLY A 79 14.63 -1.40 20.37
N LEU A 80 13.97 -0.39 19.84
CA LEU A 80 13.48 -0.38 18.46
C LEU A 80 14.63 -0.40 17.42
N GLY A 81 15.82 0.09 17.79
CA GLY A 81 17.01 0.02 16.95
C GLY A 81 17.45 -1.41 16.65
N ALA A 82 17.32 -2.34 17.61
CA ALA A 82 17.62 -3.74 17.38
C ALA A 82 16.71 -4.38 16.33
N VAL A 83 15.43 -3.99 16.32
CA VAL A 83 14.47 -4.44 15.28
C VAL A 83 14.88 -3.95 13.89
N SER A 84 15.23 -2.66 13.76
CA SER A 84 15.72 -2.11 12.50
C SER A 84 16.97 -2.83 11.99
N GLU A 85 17.90 -3.16 12.88
CA GLU A 85 19.11 -3.95 12.54
C GLU A 85 18.78 -5.38 12.11
N ASP A 86 17.86 -6.05 12.79
CA ASP A 86 17.48 -7.44 12.44
C ASP A 86 16.78 -7.50 11.09
N ILE A 87 15.93 -6.51 10.75
CA ILE A 87 15.34 -6.36 9.41
C ILE A 87 16.45 -6.21 8.35
N ARG A 88 17.47 -5.38 8.61
CA ARG A 88 18.63 -5.21 7.70
C ARG A 88 19.45 -6.49 7.55
N LYS A 89 19.71 -7.21 8.65
CA LYS A 89 20.40 -8.50 8.61
C LYS A 89 19.63 -9.56 7.83
N ALA A 90 18.29 -9.46 7.80
CA ALA A 90 17.45 -10.31 6.97
C ALA A 90 17.46 -9.90 5.47
N GLY A 91 18.18 -8.82 5.09
CA GLY A 91 18.33 -8.34 3.72
C GLY A 91 17.25 -7.38 3.24
N MET A 92 16.46 -6.83 4.15
CA MET A 92 15.37 -5.89 3.86
C MET A 92 15.64 -4.49 4.43
N LYS A 93 14.99 -3.48 3.88
CA LYS A 93 15.01 -2.12 4.43
C LYS A 93 13.90 -1.97 5.47
N PRO A 94 14.20 -1.43 6.66
CA PRO A 94 13.21 -1.24 7.72
C PRO A 94 12.30 -0.05 7.42
N GLY A 95 11.00 -0.24 7.62
CA GLY A 95 9.98 0.77 7.60
C GLY A 95 9.24 0.85 8.94
N ILE A 96 8.61 2.00 9.19
CA ILE A 96 7.85 2.23 10.41
C ILE A 96 6.62 3.12 10.15
N TRP A 97 5.57 2.88 10.91
CA TRP A 97 4.29 3.57 10.84
C TRP A 97 4.21 4.78 11.78
N PHE A 98 3.57 5.86 11.30
CA PHE A 98 3.17 7.02 12.09
C PHE A 98 1.79 7.54 11.65
N GLU A 99 1.04 8.18 12.55
CA GLU A 99 -0.13 9.00 12.26
C GLU A 99 0.16 10.45 12.68
N ILE A 100 0.81 11.20 11.81
CA ILE A 100 1.47 12.48 12.12
C ILE A 100 0.51 13.62 12.44
N ASP A 101 -0.73 13.55 11.97
CA ASP A 101 -1.72 14.62 12.18
C ASP A 101 -2.50 14.46 13.50
N ASN A 102 -2.38 13.32 14.21
CA ASN A 102 -3.27 12.99 15.31
C ASN A 102 -2.54 12.65 16.62
N ALA A 103 -3.20 12.97 17.74
CA ALA A 103 -2.86 12.50 19.08
C ALA A 103 -4.03 11.70 19.66
N GLY A 104 -3.75 10.51 20.20
CA GLY A 104 -4.74 9.62 20.82
C GLY A 104 -4.97 9.92 22.28
N SER A 105 -6.17 9.64 22.80
CA SER A 105 -6.66 10.02 24.14
C SER A 105 -5.83 9.46 25.32
N LYS A 106 -4.92 8.53 25.06
CA LYS A 106 -4.04 7.93 26.09
C LYS A 106 -2.58 8.40 25.97
N SER A 107 -2.27 9.27 25.00
CA SER A 107 -0.95 9.91 24.93
C SER A 107 -0.87 11.10 25.91
N HIS A 108 0.34 11.39 26.40
CA HIS A 108 0.59 12.57 27.25
C HIS A 108 0.35 13.87 26.48
N VAL A 109 0.80 13.95 25.22
CA VAL A 109 0.60 15.12 24.38
C VAL A 109 -0.88 15.49 24.20
N TYR A 110 -1.77 14.52 24.18
CA TYR A 110 -3.21 14.76 24.08
C TYR A 110 -3.75 15.57 25.27
N SER A 111 -3.32 15.23 26.50
CA SER A 111 -3.86 15.82 27.74
C SER A 111 -3.03 17.02 28.22
N GLU A 112 -1.74 17.06 27.94
CA GLU A 112 -0.81 18.02 28.53
C GLU A 112 -0.43 19.17 27.58
N ARG A 113 -0.67 19.02 26.27
CA ARG A 113 -0.23 19.96 25.26
C ARG A 113 -1.37 20.40 24.33
N GLU A 114 -2.44 20.93 24.91
CA GLU A 114 -3.56 21.51 24.14
C GLU A 114 -3.12 22.70 23.28
N ASP A 115 -2.04 23.36 23.66
CA ASP A 115 -1.39 24.45 22.90
C ASP A 115 -0.88 24.03 21.51
N LEU A 116 -0.69 22.73 21.29
CA LEU A 116 -0.25 22.16 20.01
C LEU A 116 -1.42 21.71 19.11
N MET A 117 -2.66 21.78 19.60
CA MET A 117 -3.82 21.16 18.97
C MET A 117 -4.65 22.17 18.19
N LEU A 118 -5.29 21.71 17.12
CA LEU A 118 -6.29 22.46 16.38
C LEU A 118 -7.50 22.81 17.25
N HIS A 119 -8.03 24.02 17.04
CA HIS A 119 -9.24 24.51 17.69
C HIS A 119 -10.36 24.72 16.66
N ARG A 120 -11.61 24.66 17.15
CA ARG A 120 -12.80 25.09 16.46
C ARG A 120 -13.73 25.78 17.44
N ASP A 121 -14.18 27.01 17.07
CA ASP A 121 -14.98 27.86 17.94
C ASP A 121 -14.33 28.07 19.34
N GLY A 122 -13.00 28.23 19.35
CA GLY A 122 -12.20 28.44 20.55
C GLY A 122 -12.02 27.20 21.45
N LYS A 123 -12.44 26.02 21.02
CA LYS A 123 -12.30 24.75 21.76
C LYS A 123 -11.40 23.79 21.00
N VAL A 124 -10.61 23.01 21.76
CA VAL A 124 -9.77 21.96 21.16
C VAL A 124 -10.64 21.00 20.34
N LEU A 125 -10.27 20.85 19.07
CA LEU A 125 -10.97 19.99 18.15
C LEU A 125 -10.72 18.52 18.51
N THR A 126 -11.77 17.87 19.01
CA THR A 126 -11.73 16.48 19.43
C THR A 126 -12.78 15.69 18.67
N THR A 127 -12.35 14.58 18.03
CA THR A 127 -13.23 13.66 17.29
C THR A 127 -13.04 12.28 17.87
N LYS A 128 -14.10 11.67 18.41
CA LYS A 128 -14.00 10.39 19.14
C LYS A 128 -12.95 10.49 20.26
N GLU A 129 -11.84 9.77 20.12
CA GLU A 129 -10.74 9.74 21.08
C GLU A 129 -9.45 10.33 20.53
N ARG A 130 -9.54 11.25 19.54
CA ARG A 130 -8.42 11.89 18.87
C ARG A 130 -8.52 13.40 18.90
N ARG A 131 -7.36 14.05 19.00
CA ARG A 131 -7.13 15.47 18.75
C ARG A 131 -6.21 15.60 17.55
N PHE A 132 -6.24 16.75 16.88
CA PHE A 132 -5.42 16.99 15.69
C PHE A 132 -4.35 18.02 16.04
N PHE A 133 -3.11 17.76 15.65
CA PHE A 133 -2.07 18.76 15.74
C PHE A 133 -2.37 19.93 14.81
N ASP A 134 -2.14 21.14 15.28
CA ASP A 134 -2.12 22.33 14.43
C ASP A 134 -0.80 22.34 13.65
N MET A 135 -0.84 21.83 12.43
CA MET A 135 0.33 21.72 11.55
C MET A 135 0.86 23.09 11.10
N SER A 136 0.11 24.19 11.31
CA SER A 136 0.57 25.56 11.09
C SER A 136 1.29 26.15 12.31
N ASN A 137 1.22 25.50 13.47
CA ASN A 137 1.88 25.93 14.71
C ASN A 137 3.35 25.48 14.72
N PRO A 138 4.33 26.42 14.79
CA PRO A 138 5.75 26.07 14.84
C PRO A 138 6.14 25.13 15.99
N ASP A 139 5.48 25.23 17.14
CA ASP A 139 5.76 24.39 18.30
C ASP A 139 5.26 22.95 18.08
N ALA A 140 4.11 22.78 17.40
CA ALA A 140 3.64 21.46 16.99
C ALA A 140 4.60 20.83 15.95
N ILE A 141 5.09 21.61 15.00
CA ILE A 141 6.10 21.16 14.04
C ILE A 141 7.42 20.80 14.72
N ALA A 142 7.87 21.57 15.71
CA ALA A 142 9.07 21.25 16.49
C ALA A 142 8.90 19.94 17.28
N TYR A 143 7.75 19.76 17.93
CA TYR A 143 7.39 18.52 18.63
C TYR A 143 7.40 17.30 17.69
N LEU A 144 6.70 17.39 16.56
CA LEU A 144 6.65 16.30 15.58
C LEU A 144 8.01 16.04 14.93
N THR A 145 8.84 17.08 14.76
CA THR A 145 10.21 16.89 14.26
C THR A 145 11.02 16.02 15.23
N ASP A 146 10.94 16.26 16.53
CA ASP A 146 11.58 15.40 17.53
C ASP A 146 11.00 13.98 17.53
N LYS A 147 9.66 13.88 17.59
CA LYS A 147 8.96 12.60 17.76
C LYS A 147 8.93 11.71 16.51
N VAL A 148 8.93 12.28 15.33
CA VAL A 148 8.86 11.52 14.06
C VAL A 148 10.22 11.48 13.39
N ILE A 149 10.76 12.64 12.98
CA ILE A 149 12.04 12.68 12.26
C ILE A 149 13.19 12.23 13.17
N GLY A 150 13.14 12.62 14.45
CA GLY A 150 14.10 12.18 15.46
C GLY A 150 14.14 10.65 15.59
N GLN A 151 12.99 9.97 15.63
CA GLN A 151 12.92 8.50 15.71
C GLN A 151 13.40 7.84 14.42
N LEU A 152 12.98 8.35 13.26
CA LEU A 152 13.43 7.83 11.96
C LEU A 152 14.96 7.84 11.84
N LYS A 153 15.61 8.95 12.25
CA LYS A 153 17.06 9.10 12.24
C LYS A 153 17.74 8.22 13.30
N LYS A 154 17.22 8.27 14.54
CA LYS A 154 17.78 7.55 15.68
C LYS A 154 17.85 6.04 15.44
N TYR A 155 16.81 5.47 14.84
CA TYR A 155 16.68 4.04 14.60
C TYR A 155 16.96 3.64 13.16
N ASN A 156 17.37 4.61 12.32
CA ASN A 156 17.81 4.39 10.94
C ASN A 156 16.75 3.68 10.07
N PHE A 157 15.52 4.22 10.04
CA PHE A 157 14.48 3.71 9.16
C PHE A 157 14.59 4.32 7.76
N ASP A 158 14.39 3.50 6.72
CA ASP A 158 14.43 3.90 5.30
C ASP A 158 13.05 4.18 4.71
N TYR A 159 12.00 3.82 5.44
CA TYR A 159 10.62 3.86 4.97
C TYR A 159 9.70 4.36 6.08
N MET A 160 8.78 5.24 5.74
CA MET A 160 7.77 5.76 6.65
C MET A 160 6.38 5.57 6.04
N LYS A 161 5.52 4.84 6.75
CA LYS A 161 4.08 4.79 6.47
C LYS A 161 3.38 5.86 7.26
N MET A 162 2.62 6.73 6.56
CA MET A 162 1.84 7.81 7.16
C MET A 162 0.37 7.47 7.12
N ASP A 163 -0.27 7.38 8.29
CA ASP A 163 -1.69 7.11 8.41
C ASP A 163 -2.50 8.35 8.80
N TYR A 164 -3.83 8.26 8.67
CA TYR A 164 -4.77 9.31 9.02
C TYR A 164 -6.17 8.71 9.16
N ASN A 165 -6.56 8.37 10.39
CA ASN A 165 -7.73 7.54 10.67
C ASN A 165 -8.94 8.30 11.23
N ASP A 166 -8.90 9.63 11.22
CA ASP A 166 -10.06 10.46 11.57
C ASP A 166 -10.03 11.76 10.75
N THR A 167 -11.09 12.56 10.78
CA THR A 167 -11.21 13.74 9.95
C THR A 167 -11.46 15.01 10.77
N ILE A 168 -10.82 16.12 10.34
CA ILE A 168 -11.06 17.45 10.90
C ILE A 168 -12.50 17.92 10.64
N GLY A 169 -13.17 17.40 9.61
CA GLY A 169 -14.52 17.78 9.21
C GLY A 169 -14.55 19.12 8.48
N ILE A 170 -15.48 20.02 8.88
CA ILE A 170 -15.76 21.29 8.16
C ILE A 170 -14.66 22.34 8.26
N GLY A 171 -13.64 22.12 9.10
CA GLY A 171 -12.52 23.04 9.25
C GLY A 171 -12.12 23.34 10.67
N CYS A 172 -11.21 24.30 10.83
CA CYS A 172 -10.64 24.72 12.11
C CYS A 172 -10.45 26.24 12.15
N ASP A 173 -10.18 26.75 13.37
CA ASP A 173 -9.86 28.17 13.60
C ASP A 173 -8.51 28.57 12.98
N GLY A 174 -8.11 29.82 13.14
CA GLY A 174 -6.79 30.33 12.73
C GLY A 174 -6.77 31.03 11.36
N ALA A 175 -7.94 31.19 10.70
CA ALA A 175 -8.07 31.92 9.45
C ALA A 175 -9.42 32.67 9.38
N GLU A 176 -9.67 33.38 8.26
CA GLU A 176 -10.90 34.14 8.01
C GLU A 176 -12.16 33.26 7.90
N SER A 177 -12.00 31.96 7.72
CA SER A 177 -13.10 30.98 7.76
C SER A 177 -12.57 29.62 8.19
N LEU A 178 -13.46 28.74 8.68
CA LEU A 178 -13.10 27.37 9.06
C LEU A 178 -12.52 26.58 7.85
N GLY A 179 -13.06 26.80 6.65
CA GLY A 179 -12.56 26.13 5.43
C GLY A 179 -11.16 26.60 5.03
N GLU A 180 -10.85 27.89 5.21
CA GLU A 180 -9.51 28.42 4.97
C GLU A 180 -8.53 27.94 6.06
N GLY A 181 -8.96 27.83 7.30
CA GLY A 181 -8.18 27.19 8.37
C GLY A 181 -7.80 25.76 8.01
N LEU A 182 -8.76 24.96 7.54
CA LEU A 182 -8.50 23.59 7.07
C LEU A 182 -7.51 23.57 5.89
N ARG A 183 -7.68 24.45 4.90
CA ARG A 183 -6.78 24.51 3.75
C ARG A 183 -5.33 24.79 4.18
N ARG A 184 -5.13 25.76 5.07
CA ARG A 184 -3.80 26.12 5.59
C ARG A 184 -3.17 24.99 6.39
N ASP A 185 -3.96 24.33 7.24
CA ASP A 185 -3.49 23.20 8.02
C ASP A 185 -3.09 22.01 7.12
N ARG A 186 -3.88 21.70 6.09
CA ARG A 186 -3.52 20.65 5.12
C ARG A 186 -2.27 20.98 4.30
N GLU A 187 -2.08 22.23 3.92
CA GLU A 187 -0.84 22.70 3.26
C GLU A 187 0.37 22.56 4.21
N ALA A 188 0.20 22.91 5.46
CA ALA A 188 1.24 22.75 6.48
C ALA A 188 1.57 21.26 6.75
N SER A 189 0.57 20.37 6.75
CA SER A 189 0.79 18.92 6.83
C SER A 189 1.65 18.42 5.67
N VAL A 190 1.36 18.86 4.43
CA VAL A 190 2.19 18.53 3.26
C VAL A 190 3.62 19.09 3.40
N ASN A 191 3.77 20.28 3.94
CA ASN A 191 5.10 20.88 4.19
C ASN A 191 5.89 20.09 5.23
N PHE A 192 5.23 19.47 6.22
CA PHE A 192 5.91 18.57 7.14
C PHE A 192 6.40 17.29 6.42
N VAL A 193 5.62 16.75 5.49
CA VAL A 193 6.05 15.62 4.64
C VAL A 193 7.29 15.99 3.81
N ARG A 194 7.32 17.20 3.25
CA ARG A 194 8.50 17.73 2.54
C ARG A 194 9.71 17.84 3.47
N LYS A 195 9.51 18.35 4.69
CA LYS A 195 10.55 18.42 5.71
C LYS A 195 11.14 17.05 6.05
N VAL A 196 10.32 16.00 6.14
CA VAL A 196 10.81 14.62 6.33
C VAL A 196 11.77 14.23 5.21
N LYS A 197 11.41 14.51 3.94
CA LYS A 197 12.26 14.21 2.77
C LYS A 197 13.57 15.02 2.74
N GLU A 198 13.52 16.27 3.16
CA GLU A 198 14.69 17.14 3.26
C GLU A 198 15.66 16.68 4.36
N GLU A 199 15.12 16.28 5.50
CA GLU A 199 15.90 15.87 6.67
C GLU A 199 16.44 14.42 6.56
N ILE A 200 15.79 13.57 5.74
CA ILE A 200 16.18 12.18 5.49
C ILE A 200 16.14 11.92 3.97
N PRO A 201 17.17 12.35 3.23
CA PRO A 201 17.24 12.14 1.80
C PRO A 201 17.15 10.66 1.42
N GLY A 202 16.25 10.32 0.51
CA GLY A 202 16.05 8.96 0.04
C GLY A 202 15.05 8.12 0.86
N ILE A 203 14.44 8.69 1.90
CA ILE A 203 13.35 8.00 2.62
C ILE A 203 12.18 7.71 1.66
N ILE A 204 11.61 6.53 1.77
CA ILE A 204 10.42 6.13 1.02
C ILE A 204 9.19 6.48 1.86
N LEU A 205 8.24 7.20 1.25
CA LEU A 205 7.01 7.63 1.90
C LEU A 205 5.80 6.90 1.34
N GLU A 206 5.06 6.25 2.22
CA GLU A 206 3.76 5.67 1.96
C GLU A 206 2.66 6.55 2.55
N ASN A 207 1.71 6.96 1.72
CA ASN A 207 0.48 7.62 2.14
C ASN A 207 -0.61 6.56 2.35
N CYS A 208 -0.92 6.22 3.60
CA CYS A 208 -2.02 5.29 3.90
C CYS A 208 -3.36 6.06 4.02
N ALA A 209 -3.46 6.93 5.00
CA ALA A 209 -4.65 7.71 5.28
C ALA A 209 -5.91 6.84 5.32
N SER A 210 -5.92 5.86 6.24
CA SER A 210 -7.02 4.89 6.42
C SER A 210 -7.38 4.15 5.12
N GLY A 211 -6.37 3.83 4.32
CA GLY A 211 -6.54 3.15 3.04
C GLY A 211 -7.24 4.00 1.98
N GLY A 212 -6.75 5.22 1.76
CA GLY A 212 -7.11 5.98 0.57
C GLY A 212 -7.81 7.34 0.77
N HIS A 213 -7.86 7.90 1.97
CA HIS A 213 -8.50 9.22 2.19
C HIS A 213 -7.73 10.41 1.61
N LYS A 214 -6.44 10.27 1.31
CA LYS A 214 -5.58 11.36 0.80
C LYS A 214 -4.94 11.00 -0.55
N LEU A 215 -5.72 10.47 -1.50
CA LEU A 215 -5.23 10.10 -2.85
C LEU A 215 -5.23 11.28 -3.84
N GLU A 216 -5.39 12.51 -3.37
CA GLU A 216 -5.36 13.69 -4.21
C GLU A 216 -3.95 13.99 -4.74
N PRO A 217 -3.84 14.71 -5.89
CA PRO A 217 -2.57 14.94 -6.58
C PRO A 217 -1.48 15.60 -5.74
N LEU A 218 -1.83 16.46 -4.79
CA LEU A 218 -0.85 17.18 -3.95
C LEU A 218 -0.09 16.19 -3.06
N MET A 219 -0.79 15.36 -2.28
CA MET A 219 -0.16 14.36 -1.44
C MET A 219 0.56 13.28 -2.27
N MET A 220 -0.06 12.81 -3.36
CA MET A 220 0.55 11.81 -4.23
C MET A 220 1.79 12.33 -4.97
N SER A 221 1.97 13.65 -5.12
CA SER A 221 3.21 14.22 -5.66
C SER A 221 4.38 14.15 -4.69
N GLU A 222 4.12 14.01 -3.39
CA GLU A 222 5.16 13.92 -2.36
C GLU A 222 5.49 12.48 -1.95
N CYS A 223 4.59 11.52 -2.19
CA CYS A 223 4.72 10.14 -1.74
C CYS A 223 5.12 9.19 -2.86
N SER A 224 5.89 8.17 -2.54
CA SER A 224 6.29 7.12 -3.48
C SER A 224 5.12 6.20 -3.81
N MET A 225 4.23 5.99 -2.85
CA MET A 225 3.07 5.12 -2.98
C MET A 225 1.98 5.47 -1.96
N ALA A 226 0.81 4.87 -2.16
CA ALA A 226 -0.29 4.89 -1.20
C ALA A 226 -0.91 3.50 -1.04
N SER A 227 -1.18 3.09 0.20
CA SER A 227 -2.22 2.08 0.46
C SER A 227 -3.56 2.68 0.06
N PHE A 228 -4.31 1.97 -0.78
CA PHE A 228 -5.56 2.54 -1.31
C PHE A 228 -6.82 2.01 -0.63
N SER A 229 -6.70 0.97 0.19
CA SER A 229 -7.82 0.35 0.89
C SER A 229 -7.35 -0.49 2.07
N ASP A 230 -8.03 -0.38 3.20
CA ASP A 230 -7.89 -1.30 4.34
C ASP A 230 -8.76 -2.57 4.19
N ALA A 231 -9.36 -2.79 3.03
CA ALA A 231 -10.11 -4.00 2.71
C ALA A 231 -9.19 -5.18 2.37
N HIS A 232 -8.27 -5.50 3.26
CA HIS A 232 -7.09 -6.34 3.03
C HIS A 232 -7.37 -7.76 2.49
N GLU A 233 -8.54 -8.32 2.80
CA GLU A 233 -8.92 -9.69 2.44
C GLU A 233 -10.17 -9.75 1.55
N CYS A 234 -10.68 -8.60 1.12
CA CYS A 234 -11.90 -8.53 0.34
C CYS A 234 -11.69 -9.01 -1.10
N GLU A 235 -12.72 -9.64 -1.63
CA GLU A 235 -12.74 -10.12 -3.02
C GLU A 235 -12.81 -8.98 -4.04
N GLU A 236 -13.22 -7.79 -3.60
CA GLU A 236 -13.38 -6.57 -4.38
C GLU A 236 -12.06 -5.87 -4.71
N ILE A 237 -10.95 -6.26 -4.08
CA ILE A 237 -9.63 -5.62 -4.27
C ILE A 237 -9.27 -5.42 -5.75
N PRO A 238 -9.40 -6.41 -6.67
CA PRO A 238 -9.05 -6.21 -8.07
C PRO A 238 -9.94 -5.18 -8.77
N VAL A 239 -11.21 -5.02 -8.35
CA VAL A 239 -12.12 -4.01 -8.90
C VAL A 239 -11.73 -2.62 -8.42
N ILE A 240 -11.42 -2.47 -7.13
CA ILE A 240 -10.95 -1.21 -6.54
C ILE A 240 -9.63 -0.80 -7.22
N ALA A 241 -8.66 -1.73 -7.30
CA ALA A 241 -7.36 -1.49 -7.90
C ALA A 241 -7.46 -1.04 -9.36
N ALA A 242 -8.25 -1.74 -10.18
CA ALA A 242 -8.47 -1.38 -11.57
C ALA A 242 -9.11 0.01 -11.71
N SER A 243 -10.08 0.34 -10.86
CA SER A 243 -10.76 1.64 -10.87
C SER A 243 -9.80 2.78 -10.57
N LEU A 244 -8.85 2.56 -9.66
CA LEU A 244 -7.85 3.56 -9.26
C LEU A 244 -6.82 3.89 -10.35
N HIS A 245 -6.65 3.07 -11.38
CA HIS A 245 -5.79 3.41 -12.52
C HIS A 245 -6.19 4.71 -13.23
N ARG A 246 -7.39 5.23 -12.98
CA ARG A 246 -7.89 6.51 -13.49
C ARG A 246 -7.50 7.71 -12.62
N SER A 247 -7.11 7.47 -11.37
CA SER A 247 -6.86 8.50 -10.34
C SER A 247 -5.40 8.59 -9.95
N ILE A 248 -4.75 7.45 -9.71
CA ILE A 248 -3.35 7.36 -9.33
C ILE A 248 -2.59 6.42 -10.26
N LEU A 249 -1.27 6.58 -10.31
CA LEU A 249 -0.44 5.69 -11.13
C LEU A 249 -0.34 4.31 -10.47
N PRO A 250 -0.44 3.21 -11.24
CA PRO A 250 -0.25 1.86 -10.69
C PRO A 250 1.04 1.69 -9.88
N ARG A 251 2.15 2.30 -10.30
CA ARG A 251 3.40 2.31 -9.54
C ARG A 251 3.29 2.98 -8.16
N GLN A 252 2.23 3.75 -7.92
CA GLN A 252 1.93 4.39 -6.64
C GLN A 252 0.77 3.72 -5.88
N SER A 253 0.10 2.73 -6.48
CA SER A 253 -1.03 2.01 -5.88
C SER A 253 -0.51 0.77 -5.16
N GLN A 254 -0.32 0.83 -3.85
CA GLN A 254 0.08 -0.33 -3.06
C GLN A 254 -1.13 -1.22 -2.79
N ILE A 255 -1.01 -2.50 -3.15
CA ILE A 255 -2.06 -3.50 -3.04
C ILE A 255 -1.60 -4.60 -2.09
N TRP A 256 -2.39 -4.84 -1.05
CA TRP A 256 -2.08 -5.85 -0.06
C TRP A 256 -2.56 -7.24 -0.50
N ALA A 257 -1.64 -8.19 -0.49
CA ALA A 257 -1.92 -9.61 -0.52
C ALA A 257 -1.84 -10.15 0.91
N VAL A 258 -2.94 -10.17 1.61
CA VAL A 258 -3.03 -10.78 2.93
C VAL A 258 -3.33 -12.26 2.76
N ILE A 259 -2.40 -13.10 3.20
CA ILE A 259 -2.47 -14.56 3.03
C ILE A 259 -2.71 -15.23 4.36
N ARG A 260 -3.71 -16.10 4.41
CA ARG A 260 -4.04 -16.88 5.60
C ARG A 260 -3.55 -18.32 5.43
N LYS A 261 -3.16 -18.94 6.52
CA LYS A 261 -2.78 -20.37 6.54
C LYS A 261 -3.90 -21.30 6.05
N THR A 262 -5.13 -20.84 6.13
CA THR A 262 -6.32 -21.57 5.65
C THR A 262 -6.65 -21.33 4.19
N ASP A 263 -5.95 -20.40 3.52
CA ASP A 263 -6.23 -20.09 2.12
C ASP A 263 -5.83 -21.24 1.20
N SER A 264 -6.71 -21.56 0.27
CA SER A 264 -6.37 -22.47 -0.83
C SER A 264 -5.38 -21.80 -1.80
N VAL A 265 -4.65 -22.59 -2.56
CA VAL A 265 -3.76 -22.11 -3.64
C VAL A 265 -4.54 -21.23 -4.64
N LYS A 266 -5.79 -21.57 -4.93
CA LYS A 266 -6.69 -20.73 -5.74
C LYS A 266 -6.88 -19.35 -5.13
N ARG A 267 -7.25 -19.27 -3.83
CA ARG A 267 -7.43 -17.99 -3.14
C ARG A 267 -6.14 -17.17 -3.12
N ILE A 268 -5.01 -17.81 -2.87
CA ILE A 268 -3.70 -17.16 -2.95
C ILE A 268 -3.46 -16.61 -4.35
N GLY A 269 -3.72 -17.40 -5.38
CA GLY A 269 -3.59 -16.97 -6.77
C GLY A 269 -4.42 -15.75 -7.12
N TYR A 270 -5.69 -15.74 -6.69
CA TYR A 270 -6.58 -14.60 -6.85
C TYR A 270 -6.05 -13.34 -6.16
N THR A 271 -5.62 -13.47 -4.91
CA THR A 271 -5.10 -12.37 -4.10
C THR A 271 -3.78 -11.83 -4.65
N VAL A 272 -2.84 -12.71 -4.99
CA VAL A 272 -1.53 -12.34 -5.55
C VAL A 272 -1.69 -11.68 -6.93
N ALA A 273 -2.56 -12.21 -7.80
CA ALA A 273 -2.82 -11.61 -9.10
C ALA A 273 -3.38 -10.17 -8.99
N SER A 274 -4.14 -9.87 -7.93
CA SER A 274 -4.65 -8.52 -7.68
C SER A 274 -3.51 -7.51 -7.51
N THR A 275 -2.37 -7.92 -6.94
CA THR A 275 -1.21 -7.03 -6.70
C THR A 275 -0.50 -6.63 -7.99
N PHE A 276 -0.67 -7.35 -9.09
CA PHE A 276 -0.09 -6.98 -10.39
C PHE A 276 -0.73 -5.73 -11.00
N LEU A 277 -1.85 -5.29 -10.44
CA LEU A 277 -2.50 -4.04 -10.80
C LEU A 277 -1.82 -2.81 -10.16
N GLY A 278 -0.81 -3.02 -9.31
CA GLY A 278 -0.08 -1.96 -8.62
C GLY A 278 1.22 -2.44 -8.00
N ARG A 279 1.50 -1.98 -6.76
CA ARG A 279 2.67 -2.36 -5.98
C ARG A 279 2.33 -3.51 -5.03
N MET A 280 3.12 -4.55 -5.10
CA MET A 280 2.92 -5.77 -4.32
C MET A 280 3.35 -5.56 -2.87
N CYS A 281 2.41 -5.77 -1.94
CA CYS A 281 2.64 -5.79 -0.51
C CYS A 281 2.06 -7.09 0.10
N PHE A 282 2.84 -7.81 0.86
CA PHE A 282 2.40 -9.01 1.57
C PHE A 282 2.14 -8.73 3.05
N SER A 283 1.23 -9.51 3.63
CA SER A 283 0.96 -9.62 5.07
C SER A 283 0.28 -10.95 5.38
N GLY A 284 -0.02 -11.22 6.64
CA GLY A 284 -0.81 -12.38 7.06
C GLY A 284 0.01 -13.47 7.76
N ASP A 285 -0.44 -14.73 7.65
CA ASP A 285 0.03 -15.85 8.49
C ASP A 285 1.33 -16.50 7.96
N VAL A 286 2.29 -15.68 7.53
CA VAL A 286 3.49 -16.13 6.79
C VAL A 286 4.38 -17.14 7.55
N THR A 287 4.27 -17.19 8.87
CA THR A 287 4.99 -18.16 9.70
C THR A 287 4.38 -19.56 9.70
N GLU A 288 3.17 -19.72 9.19
CA GLU A 288 2.41 -20.96 9.23
C GLU A 288 2.02 -21.48 7.82
N LEU A 289 2.52 -20.85 6.75
CA LEU A 289 2.21 -21.25 5.38
C LEU A 289 2.91 -22.55 4.98
N SER A 290 2.21 -23.41 4.25
CA SER A 290 2.74 -24.62 3.64
C SER A 290 3.73 -24.32 2.50
N ALA A 291 4.52 -25.31 2.12
CA ALA A 291 5.41 -25.19 0.96
C ALA A 291 4.65 -24.94 -0.36
N GLU A 292 3.44 -25.49 -0.51
CA GLU A 292 2.60 -25.30 -1.69
C GLU A 292 2.07 -23.86 -1.74
N GLN A 293 1.63 -23.32 -0.62
CA GLN A 293 1.20 -21.93 -0.51
C GLN A 293 2.35 -20.96 -0.83
N TRP A 294 3.53 -21.19 -0.25
CA TRP A 294 4.73 -20.42 -0.56
C TRP A 294 5.11 -20.50 -2.03
N LYS A 295 5.00 -21.68 -2.65
CA LYS A 295 5.28 -21.85 -4.10
C LYS A 295 4.40 -20.93 -4.94
N ALA A 296 3.10 -20.89 -4.66
CA ALA A 296 2.17 -20.01 -5.39
C ALA A 296 2.52 -18.52 -5.21
N ILE A 297 2.96 -18.11 -4.01
CA ILE A 297 3.41 -16.74 -3.73
C ILE A 297 4.71 -16.44 -4.51
N GLU A 298 5.71 -17.31 -4.42
CA GLU A 298 7.01 -17.12 -5.06
C GLU A 298 6.91 -17.06 -6.60
N ASP A 299 6.04 -17.89 -7.19
CA ASP A 299 5.74 -17.85 -8.63
C ASP A 299 5.09 -16.50 -9.01
N GLY A 300 4.18 -15.99 -8.18
CA GLY A 300 3.58 -14.67 -8.38
C GLY A 300 4.60 -13.54 -8.26
N MET A 301 5.50 -13.60 -7.29
CA MET A 301 6.60 -12.63 -7.15
C MET A 301 7.54 -12.66 -8.36
N ALA A 302 7.82 -13.84 -8.90
CA ALA A 302 8.63 -13.99 -10.10
C ALA A 302 7.94 -13.39 -11.33
N PHE A 303 6.64 -13.59 -11.48
CA PHE A 303 5.83 -12.95 -12.53
C PHE A 303 5.81 -11.43 -12.36
N TYR A 304 5.54 -10.93 -11.15
CA TYR A 304 5.49 -9.50 -10.83
C TYR A 304 6.79 -8.78 -11.25
N LYS A 305 7.95 -9.34 -10.92
CA LYS A 305 9.26 -8.78 -11.30
C LYS A 305 9.42 -8.63 -12.82
N LYS A 306 8.88 -9.57 -13.59
CA LYS A 306 8.89 -9.51 -15.07
C LYS A 306 7.89 -8.48 -15.62
N ALA A 307 6.76 -8.28 -14.95
CA ALA A 307 5.72 -7.33 -15.32
C ALA A 307 6.00 -5.90 -14.83
N ALA A 308 6.93 -5.72 -13.87
CA ALA A 308 7.23 -4.44 -13.23
C ALA A 308 7.47 -3.26 -14.20
N PRO A 309 8.18 -3.39 -15.34
CA PRO A 309 8.31 -2.29 -16.29
C PRO A 309 6.97 -1.80 -16.84
N ALA A 310 6.04 -2.70 -17.17
CA ALA A 310 4.71 -2.33 -17.64
C ALA A 310 3.82 -1.78 -16.52
N ILE A 311 3.97 -2.28 -15.28
CA ILE A 311 3.29 -1.69 -14.10
C ILE A 311 3.75 -0.26 -13.89
N ARG A 312 5.06 -0.02 -13.94
CA ARG A 312 5.66 1.30 -13.69
C ARG A 312 5.31 2.31 -14.77
N ASP A 313 5.52 1.98 -16.04
CA ASP A 313 5.52 2.91 -17.17
C ASP A 313 4.45 2.58 -18.22
N GLY A 314 3.38 1.94 -17.84
CA GLY A 314 2.32 1.52 -18.76
C GLY A 314 1.06 2.38 -18.69
N TYR A 315 0.16 2.10 -19.59
CA TYR A 315 -1.23 2.56 -19.57
C TYR A 315 -2.19 1.36 -19.58
N SER A 316 -3.43 1.56 -19.10
CA SER A 316 -4.36 0.47 -18.85
C SER A 316 -5.62 0.57 -19.69
N TYR A 317 -6.06 -0.60 -20.18
CA TYR A 317 -7.42 -0.82 -20.63
C TYR A 317 -8.11 -1.76 -19.64
N ILE A 318 -9.39 -1.53 -19.38
CA ILE A 318 -10.18 -2.33 -18.46
C ILE A 318 -11.38 -2.83 -19.24
N GLU A 319 -11.50 -4.16 -19.33
CA GLU A 319 -12.68 -4.85 -19.86
C GLU A 319 -13.37 -5.59 -18.73
N SER A 320 -14.68 -5.54 -18.69
CA SER A 320 -15.42 -6.26 -17.65
C SER A 320 -16.82 -6.63 -18.11
N HIS A 321 -17.24 -7.83 -17.74
CA HIS A 321 -18.62 -8.30 -17.77
C HIS A 321 -19.04 -8.68 -16.35
N LYS A 322 -19.04 -7.70 -15.46
CA LYS A 322 -19.40 -7.88 -14.05
C LYS A 322 -20.83 -7.42 -13.80
N GLY A 323 -21.47 -8.03 -12.80
CA GLY A 323 -22.73 -7.56 -12.25
C GLY A 323 -22.65 -6.12 -11.73
N SER A 324 -23.79 -5.51 -11.47
CA SER A 324 -23.90 -4.12 -11.04
C SER A 324 -23.42 -3.87 -9.60
N SER A 325 -23.29 -4.91 -8.77
CA SER A 325 -22.85 -4.79 -7.39
C SER A 325 -21.34 -4.99 -7.27
N ASP A 326 -20.64 -4.03 -6.68
CA ASP A 326 -19.23 -4.15 -6.36
C ASP A 326 -18.98 -4.91 -5.03
N ARG A 327 -20.04 -5.25 -4.28
CA ARG A 327 -19.99 -6.05 -3.04
C ARG A 327 -20.38 -7.50 -3.21
N HIS A 328 -21.00 -7.84 -4.33
CA HIS A 328 -21.38 -9.21 -4.70
C HIS A 328 -20.91 -9.40 -6.14
N LEU A 329 -19.63 -9.63 -6.28
CA LEU A 329 -18.97 -9.72 -7.57
C LEU A 329 -19.45 -10.94 -8.34
N THR A 330 -19.92 -10.73 -9.57
CA THR A 330 -20.26 -11.79 -10.52
C THR A 330 -19.66 -11.51 -11.89
N GLY A 331 -19.41 -12.55 -12.69
CA GLY A 331 -18.81 -12.42 -14.01
C GLY A 331 -17.29 -12.32 -13.97
N TRP A 332 -16.70 -11.38 -14.69
CA TRP A 332 -15.24 -11.26 -14.79
C TRP A 332 -14.78 -9.83 -15.08
N GLN A 333 -13.50 -9.58 -14.80
CA GLN A 333 -12.80 -8.35 -15.15
C GLN A 333 -11.40 -8.69 -15.66
N ALA A 334 -10.95 -8.02 -16.71
CA ALA A 334 -9.58 -8.06 -17.20
C ALA A 334 -8.98 -6.66 -17.27
N VAL A 335 -7.74 -6.54 -16.85
CA VAL A 335 -6.94 -5.32 -17.00
C VAL A 335 -5.77 -5.63 -17.91
N ILE A 336 -5.72 -4.94 -19.05
CA ILE A 336 -4.62 -4.99 -20.00
C ILE A 336 -3.71 -3.82 -19.68
N ARG A 337 -2.45 -4.10 -19.39
CA ARG A 337 -1.47 -3.05 -19.14
C ARG A 337 -0.36 -3.11 -20.16
N VAL A 338 -0.22 -2.05 -20.94
CA VAL A 338 0.74 -1.96 -22.03
C VAL A 338 1.87 -1.05 -21.61
N GLN A 339 3.11 -1.53 -21.68
CA GLN A 339 4.30 -0.73 -21.42
C GLN A 339 4.42 0.39 -22.44
N SER A 340 4.77 1.59 -22.00
CA SER A 340 5.06 2.73 -22.86
C SER A 340 6.24 3.51 -22.33
N GLU A 341 6.98 4.16 -23.21
CA GLU A 341 7.96 5.16 -22.80
C GLU A 341 7.26 6.39 -22.21
N GLU A 342 7.92 7.06 -21.24
CA GLU A 342 7.43 8.30 -20.66
C GLU A 342 7.17 9.34 -21.77
N GLY A 343 5.95 9.84 -21.86
CA GLY A 343 5.53 10.83 -22.85
C GLY A 343 5.12 10.30 -24.22
N LYS A 344 5.21 8.98 -24.47
CA LYS A 344 4.83 8.32 -25.72
C LYS A 344 3.63 7.40 -25.56
N LEU A 345 2.68 7.76 -24.73
CA LEU A 345 1.44 7.01 -24.54
C LEU A 345 0.71 6.86 -25.89
N TYR A 346 0.28 5.64 -26.21
CA TYR A 346 -0.47 5.27 -27.41
C TYR A 346 0.28 5.34 -28.74
N GLU A 347 1.60 5.55 -28.77
CA GLU A 347 2.39 5.62 -30.00
C GLU A 347 3.34 4.42 -30.15
N GLY A 348 3.37 3.82 -31.33
CA GLY A 348 4.37 2.84 -31.76
C GLY A 348 4.15 1.41 -31.27
N LYS A 349 5.19 0.57 -31.41
CA LYS A 349 5.25 -0.80 -30.87
C LYS A 349 5.72 -0.77 -29.43
N HIS A 350 5.10 -1.59 -28.60
CA HIS A 350 5.43 -1.72 -27.18
C HIS A 350 6.25 -2.99 -26.93
N GLU A 351 7.21 -2.92 -26.02
CA GLU A 351 8.15 -4.02 -25.74
C GLU A 351 7.51 -5.13 -24.92
N SER A 352 6.55 -4.78 -24.06
CA SER A 352 5.81 -5.73 -23.24
C SER A 352 4.42 -5.25 -22.87
N ALA A 353 3.56 -6.19 -22.58
CA ALA A 353 2.26 -5.95 -21.98
C ALA A 353 1.91 -7.13 -21.06
N PHE A 354 0.98 -6.93 -20.15
CA PHE A 354 0.37 -8.06 -19.46
C PHE A 354 -1.14 -7.87 -19.33
N VAL A 355 -1.83 -8.99 -19.20
CA VAL A 355 -3.26 -9.03 -18.92
C VAL A 355 -3.47 -9.78 -17.63
N THR A 356 -4.17 -9.17 -16.67
CA THR A 356 -4.63 -9.87 -15.46
C THR A 356 -6.13 -9.96 -15.50
N ALA A 357 -6.66 -11.17 -15.50
CA ALA A 357 -8.09 -11.44 -15.47
C ALA A 357 -8.49 -12.09 -14.14
N HIS A 358 -9.59 -11.61 -13.56
CA HIS A 358 -10.23 -12.17 -12.38
C HIS A 358 -11.61 -12.68 -12.77
N ILE A 359 -11.90 -13.92 -12.43
CA ILE A 359 -13.20 -14.56 -12.57
C ILE A 359 -13.88 -14.49 -11.21
N PHE A 360 -15.08 -13.94 -11.17
CA PHE A 360 -15.85 -13.76 -9.97
C PHE A 360 -16.87 -14.90 -9.78
N HIS A 361 -17.83 -14.72 -8.88
CA HIS A 361 -18.88 -15.70 -8.64
C HIS A 361 -19.87 -15.81 -9.80
N GLY A 362 -20.60 -16.91 -9.84
CA GLY A 362 -21.71 -17.16 -10.75
C GLY A 362 -21.37 -18.02 -11.95
N GLU A 363 -22.00 -17.75 -13.07
CA GLU A 363 -21.81 -18.54 -14.29
C GLU A 363 -20.40 -18.35 -14.86
N ILE A 364 -19.68 -19.46 -15.04
CA ILE A 364 -18.34 -19.46 -15.60
C ILE A 364 -18.46 -19.41 -17.13
N PRO A 365 -17.92 -18.39 -17.81
CA PRO A 365 -17.96 -18.31 -19.24
C PRO A 365 -17.11 -19.44 -19.86
N GLU A 366 -17.57 -20.03 -20.96
CA GLU A 366 -16.80 -21.04 -21.70
C GLU A 366 -15.43 -20.50 -22.12
N LYS A 367 -15.39 -19.21 -22.50
CA LYS A 367 -14.17 -18.48 -22.85
C LYS A 367 -14.36 -16.98 -22.64
N ILE A 368 -13.27 -16.30 -22.32
CA ILE A 368 -13.16 -14.85 -22.34
C ILE A 368 -12.25 -14.46 -23.49
N VAL A 369 -12.73 -13.61 -24.40
CA VAL A 369 -11.96 -13.13 -25.55
C VAL A 369 -11.66 -11.65 -25.32
N ILE A 370 -10.38 -11.31 -25.31
CA ILE A 370 -9.86 -9.97 -25.10
C ILE A 370 -9.15 -9.50 -26.36
N ASP A 371 -9.61 -8.42 -26.97
CA ASP A 371 -8.95 -7.79 -28.10
C ASP A 371 -7.73 -6.99 -27.61
N LEU A 372 -6.54 -7.42 -28.03
CA LEU A 372 -5.30 -6.73 -27.67
C LEU A 372 -5.22 -5.38 -28.40
N PRO A 373 -4.88 -4.29 -27.68
CA PRO A 373 -4.71 -2.96 -28.25
C PRO A 373 -3.73 -2.95 -29.44
N GLU A 374 -3.88 -1.96 -30.32
CA GLU A 374 -2.96 -1.79 -31.44
C GLU A 374 -1.53 -1.54 -30.96
N GLY A 375 -0.56 -2.21 -31.59
CA GLY A 375 0.85 -2.16 -31.17
C GLY A 375 1.19 -3.02 -29.94
N CYS A 376 0.21 -3.63 -29.31
CA CYS A 376 0.45 -4.54 -28.17
C CYS A 376 1.16 -5.81 -28.66
N PRO A 377 2.19 -6.32 -27.96
CA PRO A 377 2.75 -7.62 -28.21
C PRO A 377 1.71 -8.75 -28.12
N SER A 378 1.90 -9.80 -28.89
CA SER A 378 0.95 -10.92 -28.99
C SER A 378 1.56 -12.30 -28.78
N THR A 379 2.80 -12.37 -28.30
CA THR A 379 3.45 -13.64 -27.98
C THR A 379 3.46 -13.82 -26.46
N ILE A 380 2.94 -14.95 -25.98
CA ILE A 380 2.96 -15.27 -24.54
C ILE A 380 4.41 -15.56 -24.12
N ALA A 381 4.90 -14.76 -23.19
CA ALA A 381 6.23 -14.90 -22.61
C ALA A 381 6.22 -15.59 -21.24
N ASP A 382 5.14 -15.42 -20.46
CA ASP A 382 4.96 -16.06 -19.16
C ASP A 382 3.49 -16.06 -18.75
N ILE A 383 3.12 -17.00 -17.87
CA ILE A 383 1.77 -17.09 -17.30
C ILE A 383 1.88 -17.35 -15.79
N TYR A 384 1.13 -16.60 -15.01
CA TYR A 384 0.82 -16.92 -13.63
C TYR A 384 -0.62 -17.40 -13.53
N ALA A 385 -0.80 -18.69 -13.27
CA ALA A 385 -2.08 -19.36 -13.15
C ALA A 385 -1.97 -20.53 -12.15
N PRO A 386 -2.25 -20.32 -10.87
CA PRO A 386 -2.17 -21.39 -9.85
C PRO A 386 -3.29 -22.44 -9.91
N THR A 387 -4.27 -22.24 -10.80
CA THR A 387 -5.39 -23.16 -11.05
C THR A 387 -5.30 -23.78 -12.47
N ALA A 388 -6.33 -24.48 -12.90
CA ALA A 388 -6.40 -25.07 -14.24
C ALA A 388 -6.80 -24.08 -15.35
N ILE A 389 -7.00 -22.81 -15.03
CA ILE A 389 -7.28 -21.74 -16.00
C ILE A 389 -6.15 -21.64 -17.03
N THR A 390 -6.48 -21.46 -18.29
CA THR A 390 -5.50 -21.40 -19.37
C THR A 390 -5.70 -20.18 -20.25
N ALA A 391 -4.66 -19.83 -21.01
CA ALA A 391 -4.73 -18.78 -22.00
C ALA A 391 -3.95 -19.13 -23.26
N LYS A 392 -4.42 -18.63 -24.41
CA LYS A 392 -3.71 -18.67 -25.70
C LYS A 392 -3.94 -17.37 -26.47
N VAL A 393 -3.07 -17.09 -27.41
CA VAL A 393 -3.23 -15.96 -28.34
C VAL A 393 -3.56 -16.48 -29.74
N GLU A 394 -4.60 -15.94 -30.35
CA GLU A 394 -4.98 -16.19 -31.75
C GLU A 394 -5.09 -14.83 -32.48
N GLY A 395 -4.14 -14.57 -33.36
CA GLY A 395 -4.05 -13.25 -34.01
C GLY A 395 -3.81 -12.13 -33.01
N ARG A 396 -4.79 -11.25 -32.85
CA ARG A 396 -4.77 -10.15 -31.85
C ARG A 396 -5.73 -10.38 -30.70
N GLN A 397 -6.15 -11.61 -30.48
CA GLN A 397 -7.04 -11.95 -29.38
C GLN A 397 -6.33 -12.81 -28.36
N LEU A 398 -6.38 -12.41 -27.10
CA LEU A 398 -6.07 -13.28 -25.98
C LEU A 398 -7.35 -14.00 -25.58
N ILE A 399 -7.32 -15.34 -25.65
CA ILE A 399 -8.43 -16.20 -25.30
C ILE A 399 -8.09 -16.88 -23.98
N ILE A 400 -8.88 -16.63 -22.95
CA ILE A 400 -8.76 -17.23 -21.63
C ILE A 400 -9.89 -18.26 -21.49
N THR A 401 -9.54 -19.45 -21.00
CA THR A 401 -10.50 -20.51 -20.68
C THR A 401 -10.52 -20.69 -19.16
N PRO A 402 -11.52 -20.14 -18.46
CA PRO A 402 -11.70 -20.32 -17.03
C PRO A 402 -11.96 -21.77 -16.66
N SER A 403 -11.61 -22.17 -15.45
CA SER A 403 -11.86 -23.51 -14.91
C SER A 403 -12.86 -23.52 -13.77
N GLU A 404 -12.91 -22.45 -13.00
CA GLU A 404 -13.79 -22.33 -11.84
C GLU A 404 -14.04 -20.85 -11.47
N GLU A 405 -14.96 -20.60 -10.56
CA GLU A 405 -15.17 -19.26 -9.99
C GLU A 405 -14.07 -18.87 -9.00
N MET A 406 -13.93 -17.57 -8.73
CA MET A 406 -12.96 -17.00 -7.79
C MET A 406 -11.52 -17.40 -8.06
N GLU A 407 -11.14 -17.36 -9.32
CA GLU A 407 -9.76 -17.59 -9.77
C GLU A 407 -9.23 -16.41 -10.56
N ALA A 408 -7.93 -16.40 -10.81
CA ALA A 408 -7.28 -15.38 -11.61
C ALA A 408 -6.16 -15.96 -12.46
N ILE A 409 -5.89 -15.29 -13.58
CA ILE A 409 -4.75 -15.54 -14.45
C ILE A 409 -4.08 -14.25 -14.83
N SER A 410 -2.76 -14.28 -14.91
CA SER A 410 -1.99 -13.17 -15.49
C SER A 410 -1.08 -13.67 -16.60
N VAL A 411 -1.12 -12.99 -17.73
CA VAL A 411 -0.40 -13.37 -18.96
C VAL A 411 0.53 -12.24 -19.36
N LEU A 412 1.82 -12.50 -19.40
CA LEU A 412 2.84 -11.58 -19.89
C LEU A 412 3.03 -11.77 -21.38
N LEU A 413 2.99 -10.69 -22.16
CA LEU A 413 3.15 -10.64 -23.60
C LEU A 413 4.43 -9.89 -23.99
N LYS A 414 5.15 -10.41 -24.98
CA LYS A 414 6.35 -9.81 -25.59
C LYS A 414 6.40 -10.02 -27.11
#